data_b1cac4c0849790d766135c84a48813fe
#
_entry.id   b1cac4c0849790d766135c84a48813fe
#
_cell.length_a   1.000
_cell.length_b   1.000
_cell.length_c   1.000
_cell.angle_alpha   90.00
_cell.angle_beta   90.00
_cell.angle_gamma   90.00
#
_symmetry.space_group_name_H-M   'P 1'
#
loop_
_entity.id
_entity.type
_entity.pdbx_description
1 polymer ?
#
loop_
_entity_poly.entity_id
_entity_poly.type
_entity_poly.pdbx_seq_one_letter_code
_entity_poly.pdbx_strand_id
1 'polypeptide(L)'
;MNSVIEFFLHDYDDLPSALARELFRLRRKTFRDRLDWKVECVEDMEKDQFDNPNTTYLLGMYEGELLCGARFINSTHPTMISEIFHNYFAETIILPTDVPCCEISRLFLDKERRDSSS
;
A
#
# COMPACT_ATOMS: atom_id res chain seq x y z
N MET A 1 6.93 28.62 9.59
CA MET A 1 5.70 28.08 9.02
C MET A 1 5.62 26.58 9.34
N ASN A 2 4.53 26.14 9.95
CA ASN A 2 4.39 24.72 10.32
C ASN A 2 3.88 23.92 9.14
N SER A 3 4.73 23.03 8.64
CA SER A 3 4.31 22.08 7.63
C SER A 3 3.72 20.87 8.32
N VAL A 4 2.59 20.41 7.83
CA VAL A 4 1.91 19.23 8.37
C VAL A 4 1.75 18.19 7.28
N ILE A 5 1.69 16.92 7.69
CA ILE A 5 1.38 15.83 6.79
C ILE A 5 -0.14 15.77 6.65
N GLU A 6 -0.62 15.82 5.43
CA GLU A 6 -2.03 15.67 5.13
C GLU A 6 -2.30 14.26 4.63
N PHE A 7 -3.34 13.63 5.16
CA PHE A 7 -3.69 12.26 4.78
C PHE A 7 -4.95 12.24 3.93
N PHE A 8 -4.91 11.48 2.86
CA PHE A 8 -6.01 11.32 1.91
C PHE A 8 -6.29 9.85 1.65
N LEU A 9 -7.56 9.49 1.52
CA LEU A 9 -7.98 8.18 1.07
C LEU A 9 -8.31 8.24 -0.41
N HIS A 10 -7.75 7.32 -1.18
CA HIS A 10 -8.04 7.18 -2.60
C HIS A 10 -8.38 5.72 -2.92
N ASP A 11 -9.51 5.49 -3.55
CA ASP A 11 -9.78 4.20 -4.14
C ASP A 11 -8.90 4.03 -5.38
N TYR A 12 -8.60 2.80 -5.73
CA TYR A 12 -7.74 2.48 -6.86
C TYR A 12 -8.16 3.23 -8.13
N ASP A 13 -9.48 3.23 -8.43
CA ASP A 13 -10.01 3.85 -9.63
C ASP A 13 -9.99 5.38 -9.59
N ASP A 14 -9.91 5.97 -8.42
CA ASP A 14 -9.88 7.42 -8.22
C ASP A 14 -8.47 7.98 -8.07
N LEU A 15 -7.47 7.12 -8.11
CA LEU A 15 -6.08 7.51 -7.89
C LEU A 15 -5.54 8.23 -9.14
N PRO A 16 -5.13 9.52 -9.04
CA PRO A 16 -4.55 10.21 -10.19
C PRO A 16 -3.31 9.49 -10.72
N SER A 17 -3.13 9.47 -12.04
CA SER A 17 -2.05 8.69 -12.68
C SER A 17 -0.66 9.07 -12.17
N ALA A 18 -0.38 10.36 -12.00
CA ALA A 18 0.92 10.82 -11.51
C ALA A 18 1.17 10.36 -10.07
N LEU A 19 0.13 10.40 -9.24
CA LEU A 19 0.22 9.96 -7.85
C LEU A 19 0.35 8.43 -7.77
N ALA A 20 -0.37 7.71 -8.63
CA ALA A 20 -0.26 6.25 -8.71
C ALA A 20 1.17 5.82 -9.06
N ARG A 21 1.77 6.48 -10.04
CA ARG A 21 3.16 6.20 -10.44
C ARG A 21 4.11 6.42 -9.27
N GLU A 22 3.97 7.54 -8.58
CA GLU A 22 4.82 7.86 -7.43
C GLU A 22 4.63 6.85 -6.30
N LEU A 23 3.39 6.46 -6.01
CA LEU A 23 3.08 5.45 -5.02
C LEU A 23 3.79 4.13 -5.32
N PHE A 24 3.67 3.61 -6.53
CA PHE A 24 4.26 2.32 -6.89
C PHE A 24 5.79 2.39 -6.99
N ARG A 25 6.34 3.55 -7.33
CA ARG A 25 7.78 3.76 -7.30
C ARG A 25 8.34 3.74 -5.87
N LEU A 26 7.68 4.44 -4.96
CA LEU A 26 8.11 4.46 -3.55
C LEU A 26 7.95 3.09 -2.90
N ARG A 27 6.95 2.32 -3.32
CA ARG A 27 6.81 0.94 -2.87
C ARG A 27 7.96 0.07 -3.34
N ARG A 28 8.38 0.20 -4.60
CA ARG A 28 9.56 -0.52 -5.09
C ARG A 28 10.80 -0.12 -4.32
N LYS A 29 11.01 1.17 -4.12
CA LYS A 29 12.16 1.70 -3.38
C LYS A 29 12.20 1.14 -1.96
N THR A 30 11.06 1.04 -1.31
CA THR A 30 10.97 0.54 0.06
C THR A 30 11.10 -0.98 0.13
N PHE A 31 10.27 -1.70 -0.61
CA PHE A 31 10.12 -3.13 -0.40
C PHE A 31 11.12 -3.96 -1.18
N ARG A 32 11.51 -3.52 -2.36
CA ARG A 32 12.53 -4.23 -3.13
C ARG A 32 13.93 -3.72 -2.84
N ASP A 33 14.15 -2.42 -2.97
CA ASP A 33 15.51 -1.87 -2.92
C ASP A 33 16.06 -1.81 -1.50
N ARG A 34 15.24 -1.37 -0.54
CA ARG A 34 15.68 -1.22 0.85
C ARG A 34 15.50 -2.49 1.69
N LEU A 35 14.34 -3.16 1.57
CA LEU A 35 14.00 -4.33 2.39
C LEU A 35 14.29 -5.67 1.69
N ASP A 36 14.64 -5.63 0.43
CA ASP A 36 14.99 -6.82 -0.38
C ASP A 36 13.88 -7.88 -0.38
N TRP A 37 12.62 -7.44 -0.43
CA TRP A 37 11.50 -8.37 -0.58
C TRP A 37 11.38 -8.84 -2.02
N LYS A 38 10.96 -10.08 -2.18
CA LYS A 38 10.65 -10.64 -3.50
C LYS A 38 9.25 -10.20 -3.93
N VAL A 39 9.16 -9.01 -4.48
CA VAL A 39 7.90 -8.43 -4.95
C VAL A 39 7.92 -8.29 -6.46
N GLU A 40 6.74 -8.27 -7.06
CA GLU A 40 6.60 -8.09 -8.50
C GLU A 40 6.83 -6.65 -8.87
N CYS A 41 7.74 -6.41 -9.81
CA CYS A 41 8.03 -5.07 -10.29
C CYS A 41 7.88 -5.00 -11.81
N VAL A 42 7.28 -3.91 -12.27
CA VAL A 42 7.19 -3.56 -13.69
C VAL A 42 7.87 -2.21 -13.85
N GLU A 43 8.95 -2.17 -14.62
CA GLU A 43 9.80 -0.99 -14.74
C GLU A 43 10.34 -0.61 -13.36
N ASP A 44 10.09 0.63 -12.91
CA ASP A 44 10.53 1.13 -11.60
C ASP A 44 9.42 1.10 -10.54
N MET A 45 8.35 0.34 -10.78
CA MET A 45 7.17 0.29 -9.92
C MET A 45 6.94 -1.10 -9.34
N GLU A 46 6.52 -1.18 -8.08
CA GLU A 46 6.07 -2.41 -7.45
C GLU A 46 4.54 -2.42 -7.40
N LYS A 47 3.95 -3.46 -7.95
CA LYS A 47 2.50 -3.62 -8.00
C LYS A 47 2.19 -5.11 -8.03
N ASP A 48 1.14 -5.55 -7.32
CA ASP A 48 0.75 -6.95 -7.31
C ASP A 48 -0.74 -7.13 -7.63
N GLN A 49 -1.22 -8.38 -7.53
CA GLN A 49 -2.60 -8.71 -7.87
C GLN A 49 -3.64 -8.04 -6.96
N PHE A 50 -3.23 -7.56 -5.80
CA PHE A 50 -4.12 -6.90 -4.84
C PHE A 50 -4.22 -5.40 -5.05
N ASP A 51 -3.50 -4.86 -6.02
CA ASP A 51 -3.67 -3.49 -6.47
C ASP A 51 -4.73 -3.49 -7.58
N ASN A 52 -5.99 -3.37 -7.19
CA ASN A 52 -7.15 -3.53 -8.07
C ASN A 52 -8.31 -2.66 -7.56
N PRO A 53 -9.46 -2.61 -8.27
CA PRO A 53 -10.57 -1.74 -7.87
C PRO A 53 -11.15 -1.97 -6.47
N ASN A 54 -10.81 -3.07 -5.81
CA ASN A 54 -11.26 -3.34 -4.43
C ASN A 54 -10.28 -2.80 -3.38
N THR A 55 -9.32 -2.02 -3.79
CA THR A 55 -8.23 -1.54 -2.93
C THR A 55 -8.38 -0.04 -2.69
N THR A 56 -8.14 0.37 -1.44
CA THR A 56 -8.09 1.77 -1.04
C THR A 56 -6.70 2.07 -0.49
N TYR A 57 -6.19 3.24 -0.83
CA TYR A 57 -4.88 3.69 -0.36
C TYR A 57 -5.04 4.86 0.60
N LEU A 58 -4.36 4.79 1.73
CA LEU A 58 -4.17 5.94 2.61
C LEU A 58 -2.82 6.55 2.27
N LEU A 59 -2.80 7.79 1.83
CA LEU A 59 -1.60 8.46 1.37
C LEU A 59 -1.32 9.69 2.22
N GLY A 60 -0.09 9.81 2.71
CA GLY A 60 0.37 10.96 3.46
C GLY A 60 1.18 11.88 2.56
N MET A 61 0.73 13.11 2.44
CA MET A 61 1.36 14.13 1.59
C MET A 61 2.04 15.18 2.46
N TYR A 62 3.23 15.56 2.08
CA TYR A 62 3.99 16.61 2.74
C TYR A 62 4.47 17.61 1.70
N GLU A 63 4.05 18.83 1.83
CA GLU A 63 4.38 19.91 0.88
C GLU A 63 4.08 19.52 -0.58
N GLY A 64 2.93 18.87 -0.78
CA GLY A 64 2.49 18.48 -2.13
C GLY A 64 3.14 17.22 -2.69
N GLU A 65 3.97 16.54 -1.90
CA GLU A 65 4.66 15.34 -2.34
C GLU A 65 4.30 14.13 -1.47
N LEU A 66 4.26 12.95 -2.07
CA LEU A 66 3.95 11.72 -1.37
C LEU A 66 5.09 11.36 -0.43
N LEU A 67 4.78 11.21 0.86
CA LEU A 67 5.74 10.88 1.90
C LEU A 67 5.57 9.44 2.40
N CYS A 68 4.35 9.01 2.62
CA CYS A 68 4.07 7.70 3.21
C CYS A 68 2.71 7.19 2.74
N GLY A 69 2.44 5.93 3.02
CA GLY A 69 1.16 5.36 2.67
C GLY A 69 0.96 3.94 3.15
N ALA A 70 -0.24 3.45 2.94
CA ALA A 70 -0.63 2.08 3.25
C ALA A 70 -1.72 1.64 2.28
N ARG A 71 -1.82 0.32 2.08
CA ARG A 71 -2.83 -0.29 1.24
C ARG A 71 -3.85 -0.99 2.12
N PHE A 72 -5.14 -0.75 1.85
CA PHE A 72 -6.24 -1.41 2.52
C PHE A 72 -6.99 -2.28 1.52
N ILE A 73 -7.11 -3.57 1.85
CA ILE A 73 -7.81 -4.55 1.02
C ILE A 73 -9.05 -4.97 1.80
N ASN A 74 -10.23 -4.79 1.20
CA ASN A 74 -11.49 -5.18 1.84
C ASN A 74 -11.56 -6.70 1.98
N SER A 75 -11.86 -7.21 3.19
CA SER A 75 -11.87 -8.64 3.48
C SER A 75 -13.01 -9.41 2.80
N THR A 76 -13.99 -8.72 2.23
CA THR A 76 -15.03 -9.38 1.43
C THR A 76 -14.53 -9.78 0.05
N HIS A 77 -13.32 -9.35 -0.33
CA HIS A 77 -12.65 -9.69 -1.58
C HIS A 77 -11.38 -10.46 -1.28
N PRO A 78 -10.75 -11.11 -2.27
CA PRO A 78 -9.50 -11.82 -2.04
C PRO A 78 -8.43 -10.92 -1.43
N THR A 79 -7.84 -11.36 -0.34
CA THR A 79 -6.78 -10.64 0.37
C THR A 79 -5.52 -11.48 0.37
N MET A 80 -4.41 -10.92 0.85
CA MET A 80 -3.17 -11.67 0.98
C MET A 80 -3.33 -12.84 1.94
N ILE A 81 -4.09 -12.65 3.02
CA ILE A 81 -4.34 -13.75 3.97
C ILE A 81 -5.17 -14.85 3.30
N SER A 82 -6.24 -14.49 2.58
CA SER A 82 -7.12 -15.49 1.99
C SER A 82 -6.50 -16.20 0.79
N GLU A 83 -5.67 -15.52 -0.01
CA GLU A 83 -5.14 -16.07 -1.26
C GLU A 83 -3.75 -16.66 -1.13
N ILE A 84 -2.87 -16.01 -0.38
CA ILE A 84 -1.47 -16.41 -0.30
C ILE A 84 -1.20 -17.14 1.01
N PHE A 85 -1.50 -16.52 2.14
CA PHE A 85 -1.17 -17.08 3.43
C PHE A 85 -2.05 -18.26 3.84
N HIS A 86 -3.25 -18.35 3.27
CA HIS A 86 -4.15 -19.48 3.51
C HIS A 86 -3.48 -20.81 3.16
N ASN A 87 -2.67 -20.85 2.13
CA ASN A 87 -1.95 -22.06 1.72
C ASN A 87 -0.91 -22.52 2.74
N TYR A 88 -0.44 -21.61 3.59
CA TYR A 88 0.54 -21.91 4.63
C TYR A 88 -0.08 -22.22 5.98
N PHE A 89 -1.33 -21.82 6.21
CA PHE A 89 -2.03 -21.95 7.48
C PHE A 89 -3.36 -22.68 7.28
N ALA A 90 -3.34 -23.75 6.52
CA ALA A 90 -4.49 -24.37 5.85
C ALA A 90 -5.71 -24.71 6.72
N GLU A 91 -5.59 -24.81 8.03
CA GLU A 91 -6.71 -25.34 8.83
C GLU A 91 -7.33 -24.34 9.80
N THR A 92 -6.77 -23.15 9.95
CA THR A 92 -7.10 -22.36 11.13
C THR A 92 -7.51 -20.92 10.89
N ILE A 93 -7.40 -20.40 9.69
CA ILE A 93 -7.77 -19.01 9.47
C ILE A 93 -9.19 -18.94 8.92
N ILE A 94 -10.12 -18.60 9.80
CA ILE A 94 -11.48 -18.26 9.40
C ILE A 94 -11.57 -16.75 9.41
N LEU A 95 -11.67 -16.15 8.23
CA LEU A 95 -11.86 -14.71 8.13
C LEU A 95 -13.32 -14.38 8.43
N PRO A 96 -13.59 -13.36 9.24
CA PRO A 96 -14.97 -12.94 9.47
C PRO A 96 -15.56 -12.40 8.17
N THR A 97 -16.72 -12.93 7.78
CA THR A 97 -17.40 -12.53 6.55
C THR A 97 -18.60 -11.62 6.80
N ASP A 98 -19.08 -11.59 8.02
CA ASP A 98 -20.26 -10.80 8.42
C ASP A 98 -19.91 -9.46 9.03
N VAL A 99 -18.63 -9.19 9.26
CA VAL A 99 -18.16 -7.94 9.84
C VAL A 99 -17.27 -7.24 8.83
N PRO A 100 -17.50 -5.94 8.55
CA PRO A 100 -16.60 -5.21 7.67
C PRO A 100 -15.19 -5.19 8.26
N CYS A 101 -14.25 -5.75 7.51
CA CYS A 101 -12.85 -5.80 7.89
C CYS A 101 -12.00 -5.38 6.71
N CYS A 102 -10.77 -4.96 6.98
CA CYS A 102 -9.80 -4.72 5.93
C CYS A 102 -8.45 -5.26 6.36
N GLU A 103 -7.67 -5.67 5.37
CA GLU A 103 -6.29 -6.06 5.57
C GLU A 103 -5.40 -4.87 5.21
N ILE A 104 -4.48 -4.54 6.09
CA ILE A 104 -3.54 -3.44 5.88
C ILE A 104 -2.20 -4.03 5.44
N SER A 105 -1.67 -3.52 4.34
CA SER A 105 -0.38 -3.97 3.83
C SER A 105 0.35 -2.83 3.12
N ARG A 106 1.60 -3.10 2.74
CA ARG A 106 2.43 -2.13 2.01
C ARG A 106 2.54 -0.78 2.72
N LEU A 107 2.70 -0.83 4.05
CA LEU A 107 2.97 0.36 4.84
C LEU A 107 4.38 0.85 4.53
N PHE A 108 4.53 2.09 4.09
CA PHE A 108 5.84 2.63 3.72
C PHE A 108 6.00 4.08 4.14
N LEU A 109 7.25 4.46 4.30
CA LEU A 109 7.66 5.84 4.55
C LEU A 109 8.86 6.14 3.66
N ASP A 110 8.81 7.24 2.91
CA ASP A 110 9.96 7.69 2.12
C ASP A 110 11.02 8.23 3.09
N LYS A 111 12.00 7.40 3.37
CA LYS A 111 13.03 7.70 4.36
C LYS A 111 13.86 8.92 3.99
N GLU A 112 14.19 9.07 2.71
CA GLU A 112 14.97 10.22 2.24
C GLU A 112 14.21 11.52 2.42
N ARG A 113 12.93 11.54 2.08
CA ARG A 113 12.09 12.72 2.23
C ARG A 113 11.84 13.05 3.69
N ARG A 114 11.63 12.03 4.52
CA ARG A 114 11.50 12.20 5.98
C ARG A 114 12.72 12.89 6.55
N ASP A 115 13.91 12.43 6.18
CA ASP A 115 15.17 12.98 6.70
C ASP A 115 15.38 14.42 6.23
N SER A 116 14.99 14.74 5.00
CA SER A 116 15.12 16.11 4.49
C SER A 116 14.04 17.05 5.04
N SER A 117 12.93 16.54 5.55
CA SER A 117 11.83 17.35 6.11
C SER A 117 11.99 17.60 7.62
N SER A 118 12.92 16.94 8.25
CA SER A 118 13.22 17.16 9.68
C SER A 118 14.14 18.38 9.91
#